data_6d64360a529e1bad45234ea182cc9c5e
#
_entry.id   6d64360a529e1bad45234ea182cc9c5e
#
_cell.length_a   1.000
_cell.length_b   1.000
_cell.length_c   1.000
_cell.angle_alpha   90.00
_cell.angle_beta   90.00
_cell.angle_gamma   90.00
#
_symmetry.space_group_name_H-M   'P 1'
#
loop_
_entity.id
_entity.type
_entity.pdbx_description
1 polymer ?
#
loop_
_entity_poly.entity_id
_entity_poly.type
_entity_poly.pdbx_seq_one_letter_code
_entity_poly.pdbx_strand_id
1 'polypeptide(L)'
;MTFQVELVSPEAITYSGEAEMVIARTLEGGDIAFQPGHVPFIGVLAVWSVEVIRPDGDRDVFAVHRGFVQVAGTKISVLSDVSEKSSEIDVERAQQAKDNAEQKLSQNDEDIEAVDALARAELRLQVAGV
;
A
#
# COMPACT_ATOMS: atom_id res chain seq x y z
N MET A 1 23.04 6.45 -1.31
CA MET A 1 22.30 7.41 -0.52
C MET A 1 20.97 6.83 -0.10
N THR A 2 20.61 6.94 1.15
CA THR A 2 19.39 6.33 1.68
C THR A 2 18.56 7.36 2.46
N PHE A 3 17.34 6.99 2.78
CA PHE A 3 16.48 7.76 3.67
C PHE A 3 15.73 6.80 4.58
N GLN A 4 15.22 7.33 5.70
CA GLN A 4 14.47 6.57 6.67
C GLN A 4 13.04 6.43 6.19
N VAL A 5 12.51 5.22 6.25
CA VAL A 5 11.13 4.93 5.85
C VAL A 5 10.38 4.30 7.01
N GLU A 6 9.18 4.78 7.27
CA GLU A 6 8.27 4.18 8.23
C GLU A 6 6.90 3.98 7.59
N LEU A 7 6.36 2.77 7.70
CA LEU A 7 4.97 2.48 7.40
C LEU A 7 4.26 2.26 8.74
N VAL A 8 3.29 3.12 9.04
CA VAL A 8 2.62 3.13 10.34
C VAL A 8 1.11 3.02 10.15
N SER A 9 0.50 2.14 10.93
CA SER A 9 -0.96 2.07 11.09
C SER A 9 -1.31 2.36 12.55
N PRO A 10 -2.60 2.58 12.88
CA PRO A 10 -2.98 2.89 14.27
C PRO A 10 -2.54 1.83 15.29
N GLU A 11 -2.38 0.59 14.87
CA GLU A 11 -2.08 -0.52 15.77
C GLU A 11 -0.62 -0.94 15.77
N ALA A 12 0.15 -0.59 14.72
CA ALA A 12 1.50 -1.12 14.59
C ALA A 12 2.36 -0.31 13.64
N ILE A 13 3.67 -0.49 13.79
CA ILE A 13 4.65 -0.09 12.77
C ILE A 13 4.89 -1.32 11.90
N THR A 14 4.46 -1.25 10.64
CA THR A 14 4.57 -2.37 9.69
C THR A 14 5.97 -2.48 9.10
N TYR A 15 6.64 -1.36 8.95
CA TYR A 15 8.01 -1.30 8.45
C TYR A 15 8.74 -0.09 9.06
N SER A 16 10.00 -0.27 9.40
CA SER A 16 10.88 0.82 9.80
C SER A 16 12.30 0.45 9.38
N GLY A 17 12.92 1.29 8.58
CA GLY A 17 14.28 1.04 8.14
C GLY A 17 14.73 1.98 7.04
N GLU A 18 15.93 1.74 6.51
CA GLU A 18 16.49 2.52 5.42
C GLU A 18 16.04 2.01 4.06
N ALA A 19 15.90 2.92 3.11
CA ALA A 19 15.58 2.56 1.73
C ALA A 19 16.29 3.49 0.75
N GLU A 20 16.46 3.00 -0.47
CA GLU A 20 16.95 3.79 -1.58
C GLU A 20 15.82 4.41 -2.38
N MET A 21 14.63 3.79 -2.34
CA MET A 21 13.47 4.25 -3.09
C MET A 21 12.20 3.73 -2.46
N VAL A 22 11.15 4.51 -2.54
CA VAL A 22 9.78 4.07 -2.20
C VAL A 22 8.89 4.39 -3.39
N ILE A 23 8.12 3.41 -3.85
CA ILE A 23 7.16 3.59 -4.94
C ILE A 23 5.77 3.48 -4.35
N ALA A 24 4.96 4.52 -4.55
CA ALA A 24 3.59 4.56 -4.04
C ALA A 24 2.66 5.15 -5.10
N ARG A 25 1.37 4.85 -4.98
CA ARG A 25 0.36 5.43 -5.88
C ARG A 25 -0.48 6.44 -5.12
N THR A 26 -0.48 7.68 -5.61
CA THR A 26 -1.30 8.75 -5.06
C THR A 26 -2.59 8.89 -5.87
N LEU A 27 -3.63 9.45 -5.25
CA LEU A 27 -4.91 9.66 -5.93
C LEU A 27 -4.81 10.69 -7.05
N GLU A 28 -4.00 11.73 -6.86
CA GLU A 28 -3.89 12.83 -7.82
C GLU A 28 -2.78 12.65 -8.85
N GLY A 29 -1.63 12.14 -8.41
CA GLY A 29 -0.43 12.08 -9.24
C GLY A 29 -0.11 10.70 -9.81
N GLY A 30 -0.89 9.67 -9.49
CA GLY A 30 -0.58 8.30 -9.90
C GLY A 30 0.66 7.76 -9.18
N ASP A 31 1.40 6.91 -9.85
CA ASP A 31 2.59 6.29 -9.27
C ASP A 31 3.74 7.28 -9.17
N ILE A 32 4.33 7.36 -7.98
CA ILE A 32 5.49 8.22 -7.71
C ILE A 32 6.60 7.36 -7.10
N ALA A 33 7.80 7.53 -7.63
CA ALA A 33 9.00 6.93 -7.06
C ALA A 33 9.73 8.02 -6.25
N PHE A 34 9.75 7.86 -4.94
CA PHE A 34 10.45 8.79 -4.04
C PHE A 34 11.88 8.31 -3.85
N GLN A 35 12.83 9.19 -4.11
CA GLN A 35 14.26 8.94 -3.92
C GLN A 35 14.83 9.93 -2.91
N PRO A 36 15.98 9.62 -2.28
CA PRO A 36 16.64 10.57 -1.38
C PRO A 36 16.85 11.93 -2.06
N GLY A 37 16.55 13.00 -1.36
CA GLY A 37 16.61 14.35 -1.91
C GLY A 37 15.32 14.84 -2.55
N HIS A 38 14.26 14.03 -2.54
CA HIS A 38 12.96 14.46 -3.02
C HIS A 38 12.47 15.69 -2.24
N VAL A 39 11.86 16.65 -2.96
CA VAL A 39 11.30 17.82 -2.32
C VAL A 39 10.23 17.42 -1.30
N PRO A 40 9.98 18.24 -0.27
CA PRO A 40 8.89 17.96 0.68
C PRO A 40 7.57 17.74 -0.05
N PHE A 41 6.84 16.73 0.38
CA PHE A 41 5.64 16.29 -0.31
C PHE A 41 4.66 15.66 0.68
N ILE A 42 3.37 15.93 0.48
CA ILE A 42 2.28 15.24 1.17
C ILE A 42 1.27 14.84 0.12
N GLY A 43 0.87 13.57 0.11
CA GLY A 43 -0.12 13.08 -0.83
C GLY A 43 -1.04 12.04 -0.21
N VAL A 44 -2.24 11.94 -0.76
CA VAL A 44 -3.22 10.92 -0.38
C VAL A 44 -2.95 9.68 -1.21
N LEU A 45 -2.85 8.53 -0.53
CA LEU A 45 -2.57 7.26 -1.17
C LEU A 45 -3.85 6.59 -1.67
N ALA A 46 -3.73 5.99 -2.85
CA ALA A 46 -4.74 5.09 -3.38
C ALA A 46 -4.68 3.74 -2.66
N VAL A 47 -5.71 2.91 -2.84
CA VAL A 47 -5.67 1.50 -2.45
C VAL A 47 -4.77 0.79 -3.46
N TRP A 48 -3.50 0.62 -3.11
CA TRP A 48 -2.48 0.09 -4.01
C TRP A 48 -1.28 -0.41 -3.23
N SER A 49 -0.35 -1.05 -3.94
CA SER A 49 0.90 -1.49 -3.33
C SER A 49 1.84 -0.32 -3.06
N VAL A 50 2.57 -0.42 -1.96
CA VAL A 50 3.73 0.41 -1.68
C VAL A 50 4.95 -0.51 -1.71
N GLU A 51 5.95 -0.14 -2.48
CA GLU A 51 7.19 -0.90 -2.60
C GLU A 51 8.32 -0.13 -1.95
N VAL A 52 9.04 -0.80 -1.06
CA VAL A 52 10.22 -0.25 -0.40
C VAL A 52 11.44 -0.98 -0.96
N ILE A 53 12.32 -0.25 -1.62
CA ILE A 53 13.55 -0.81 -2.18
C ILE A 53 14.69 -0.52 -1.20
N ARG A 54 15.20 -1.58 -0.59
CA ARG A 54 16.24 -1.49 0.44
C ARG A 54 17.60 -1.25 -0.18
N PRO A 55 18.60 -0.80 0.62
CA PRO A 55 19.95 -0.58 0.11
C PRO A 55 20.63 -1.82 -0.48
N ASP A 56 20.23 -3.01 -0.04
CA ASP A 56 20.72 -4.28 -0.58
C ASP A 56 20.10 -4.66 -1.93
N GLY A 57 19.16 -3.86 -2.42
CA GLY A 57 18.46 -4.12 -3.66
C GLY A 57 17.19 -4.94 -3.52
N ASP A 58 16.94 -5.52 -2.36
CA ASP A 58 15.74 -6.28 -2.11
C ASP A 58 14.53 -5.36 -1.98
N ARG A 59 13.38 -5.91 -2.30
CA ARG A 59 12.12 -5.19 -2.40
C ARG A 59 11.13 -5.76 -1.39
N ASP A 60 10.59 -4.90 -0.54
CA ASP A 60 9.46 -5.25 0.32
C ASP A 60 8.21 -4.63 -0.27
N VAL A 61 7.15 -5.42 -0.44
CA VAL A 61 5.89 -4.97 -1.04
C VAL A 61 4.78 -5.07 0.00
N PHE A 62 4.00 -4.02 0.11
CA PHE A 62 2.90 -3.90 1.07
C PHE A 62 1.61 -3.57 0.35
N ALA A 63 0.51 -4.18 0.78
CA ALA A 63 -0.83 -3.74 0.39
C ALA A 63 -1.25 -2.62 1.33
N VAL A 64 -1.48 -1.43 0.80
CA VAL A 64 -1.85 -0.25 1.58
C VAL A 64 -3.27 0.15 1.22
N HIS A 65 -4.12 0.26 2.24
CA HIS A 65 -5.53 0.54 2.10
C HIS A 65 -5.82 1.95 2.60
N ARG A 66 -5.61 2.95 1.72
CA ARG A 66 -5.76 4.38 2.00
C ARG A 66 -4.76 4.91 3.02
N GLY A 67 -4.52 6.17 2.98
CA GLY A 67 -3.63 6.86 3.90
C GLY A 67 -2.93 8.01 3.25
N PHE A 68 -1.81 8.38 3.84
CA PHE A 68 -1.00 9.51 3.39
C PHE A 68 0.45 9.09 3.26
N VAL A 69 1.15 9.71 2.32
CA VAL A 69 2.60 9.68 2.27
C VAL A 69 3.13 11.08 2.54
N GLN A 70 4.13 11.18 3.40
CA GLN A 70 4.79 12.44 3.72
C GLN A 70 6.29 12.28 3.52
N VAL A 71 6.87 13.18 2.73
CA VAL A 71 8.31 13.26 2.53
C VAL A 71 8.79 14.55 3.18
N ALA A 72 9.70 14.44 4.14
CA ALA A 72 10.25 15.59 4.85
C ALA A 72 11.72 15.33 5.19
N GLY A 73 12.62 16.11 4.58
CA GLY A 73 14.04 15.94 4.79
C GLY A 73 14.54 14.58 4.32
N THR A 74 15.07 13.78 5.26
CA THR A 74 15.61 12.46 4.98
C THR A 74 14.67 11.33 5.39
N LYS A 75 13.39 11.63 5.58
CA LYS A 75 12.41 10.67 6.06
C LYS A 75 11.17 10.62 5.18
N ILE A 76 10.68 9.40 4.92
CA ILE A 76 9.38 9.16 4.31
C ILE A 76 8.52 8.44 5.34
N SER A 77 7.32 8.96 5.56
CA SER A 77 6.32 8.34 6.43
C SER A 77 5.11 7.97 5.60
N VAL A 78 4.68 6.72 5.70
CA VAL A 78 3.43 6.24 5.13
C VAL A 78 2.49 5.94 6.29
N LEU A 79 1.40 6.69 6.37
CA LEU A 79 0.39 6.55 7.41
C LEU A 79 -0.84 5.94 6.77
N SER A 80 -1.20 4.74 7.17
CA SER A 80 -2.27 3.98 6.55
C SER A 80 -3.19 3.39 7.60
N ASP A 81 -4.47 3.27 7.30
CA ASP A 81 -5.41 2.57 8.17
C ASP A 81 -5.03 1.10 8.30
N VAL A 82 -4.65 0.48 7.18
CA VAL A 82 -4.20 -0.91 7.14
C VAL A 82 -3.06 -1.01 6.14
N SER A 83 -1.97 -1.63 6.55
CA SER A 83 -0.88 -2.01 5.66
C SER A 83 -0.45 -3.44 5.97
N GLU A 84 -0.29 -4.25 4.93
CA GLU A 84 0.02 -5.66 5.06
C GLU A 84 1.20 -6.03 4.17
N LYS A 85 2.22 -6.63 4.77
CA LYS A 85 3.37 -7.13 4.01
C LYS A 85 2.93 -8.34 3.18
N SER A 86 3.50 -8.50 1.99
CA SER A 86 3.14 -9.57 1.06
C SER A 86 3.15 -10.96 1.69
N SER A 87 4.15 -11.23 2.54
CA SER A 87 4.28 -12.53 3.22
C SER A 87 3.27 -12.76 4.33
N GLU A 88 2.58 -11.72 4.79
CA GLU A 88 1.62 -11.79 5.89
C GLU A 88 0.17 -11.86 5.41
N ILE A 89 -0.06 -11.77 4.11
CA ILE A 89 -1.41 -11.79 3.54
C ILE A 89 -1.96 -13.21 3.56
N ASP A 90 -3.16 -13.35 4.13
CA ASP A 90 -3.93 -14.59 4.09
C ASP A 90 -4.63 -14.69 2.73
N VAL A 91 -4.04 -15.47 1.83
CA VAL A 91 -4.50 -15.61 0.44
C VAL A 91 -5.90 -16.21 0.35
N GLU A 92 -6.18 -17.24 1.16
CA GLU A 92 -7.50 -17.89 1.16
C GLU A 92 -8.60 -16.91 1.58
N ARG A 93 -8.34 -16.13 2.62
CA ARG A 93 -9.27 -15.12 3.10
C ARG A 93 -9.47 -14.02 2.06
N ALA A 94 -8.40 -13.59 1.40
CA ALA A 94 -8.49 -12.59 0.34
C ALA A 94 -9.30 -13.10 -0.85
N GLN A 95 -9.09 -14.35 -1.24
CA GLN A 95 -9.85 -14.96 -2.34
C GLN A 95 -11.33 -15.06 -2.00
N GLN A 96 -11.65 -15.46 -0.77
CA GLN A 96 -13.04 -15.54 -0.32
C GLN A 96 -13.70 -14.16 -0.27
N ALA A 97 -12.98 -13.15 0.20
CA ALA A 97 -13.47 -11.78 0.21
C ALA A 97 -13.75 -11.27 -1.21
N LYS A 98 -12.90 -11.63 -2.18
CA LYS A 98 -13.10 -11.30 -3.58
C LYS A 98 -14.37 -11.96 -4.12
N ASP A 99 -14.54 -13.25 -3.88
CA ASP A 99 -15.71 -14.01 -4.34
C ASP A 99 -17.01 -13.43 -3.76
N ASN A 100 -16.99 -13.10 -2.47
CA ASN A 100 -18.16 -12.50 -1.80
C ASN A 100 -18.50 -11.13 -2.39
N ALA A 101 -17.49 -10.30 -2.66
CA ALA A 101 -17.70 -8.97 -3.24
C ALA A 101 -18.24 -9.08 -4.67
N GLU A 102 -17.71 -9.99 -5.47
CA GLU A 102 -18.19 -10.24 -6.83
C GLU A 102 -19.64 -10.71 -6.84
N GLN A 103 -20.02 -11.57 -5.88
CA GLN A 103 -21.40 -12.03 -5.75
C GLN A 103 -22.35 -10.88 -5.41
N LYS A 104 -21.97 -10.00 -4.48
CA LYS A 104 -22.77 -8.82 -4.14
C LYS A 104 -22.91 -7.88 -5.33
N LEU A 105 -21.88 -7.69 -6.10
CA LEU A 105 -21.89 -6.83 -7.29
C LEU A 105 -22.74 -7.43 -8.41
N SER A 106 -22.85 -8.74 -8.50
CA SER A 106 -23.73 -9.39 -9.47
C SER A 106 -25.21 -9.12 -9.18
N GLN A 107 -25.55 -8.85 -7.93
CA GLN A 107 -26.92 -8.52 -7.50
C GLN A 107 -27.18 -7.02 -7.53
N ASN A 108 -26.17 -6.21 -7.27
CA ASN A 108 -26.25 -4.75 -7.27
C ASN A 108 -24.88 -4.15 -7.61
N ASP A 109 -24.71 -3.74 -8.86
CA ASP A 109 -23.44 -3.20 -9.35
C ASP A 109 -23.13 -1.79 -8.83
N GLU A 110 -24.08 -1.17 -8.13
CA GLU A 110 -23.89 0.15 -7.51
C GLU A 110 -23.53 0.06 -6.02
N ASP A 111 -23.34 -1.14 -5.49
CA ASP A 111 -22.94 -1.35 -4.10
C ASP A 111 -21.49 -0.87 -3.89
N ILE A 112 -21.36 0.36 -3.38
CA ILE A 112 -20.07 1.03 -3.18
C ILE A 112 -19.17 0.24 -2.23
N GLU A 113 -19.76 -0.30 -1.17
CA GLU A 113 -19.00 -1.09 -0.20
C GLU A 113 -18.43 -2.36 -0.82
N ALA A 114 -19.18 -3.01 -1.69
CA ALA A 114 -18.72 -4.19 -2.41
C ALA A 114 -17.63 -3.83 -3.44
N VAL A 115 -17.74 -2.68 -4.10
CA VAL A 115 -16.69 -2.18 -5.01
C VAL A 115 -15.38 -1.98 -4.25
N ASP A 116 -15.43 -1.34 -3.09
CA ASP A 116 -14.26 -1.10 -2.25
C ASP A 116 -13.68 -2.42 -1.72
N ALA A 117 -14.55 -3.33 -1.28
CA ALA A 117 -14.12 -4.64 -0.79
C ALA A 117 -13.43 -5.46 -1.88
N LEU A 118 -13.94 -5.40 -3.11
CA LEU A 118 -13.33 -6.06 -4.25
C LEU A 118 -11.94 -5.50 -4.54
N ALA A 119 -11.81 -4.18 -4.55
CA ALA A 119 -10.52 -3.52 -4.79
C ALA A 119 -9.48 -3.94 -3.75
N ARG A 120 -9.87 -3.98 -2.47
CA ARG A 120 -8.96 -4.41 -1.40
C ARG A 120 -8.55 -5.88 -1.55
N ALA A 121 -9.49 -6.75 -1.87
CA ALA A 121 -9.20 -8.18 -2.06
C ALA A 121 -8.29 -8.43 -3.25
N GLU A 122 -8.55 -7.76 -4.38
CA GLU A 122 -7.72 -7.86 -5.56
C GLU A 122 -6.30 -7.36 -5.31
N LEU A 123 -6.16 -6.25 -4.56
CA LEU A 123 -4.86 -5.73 -4.18
C LEU A 123 -4.09 -6.74 -3.33
N ARG A 124 -4.74 -7.34 -2.33
CA ARG A 124 -4.10 -8.35 -1.48
C ARG A 124 -3.58 -9.53 -2.30
N LEU A 125 -4.39 -10.03 -3.23
CA LEU A 125 -3.99 -11.14 -4.09
C LEU A 125 -2.81 -10.76 -4.98
N GLN A 126 -2.85 -9.57 -5.56
CA GLN A 126 -1.76 -9.06 -6.40
C GLN A 126 -0.45 -8.94 -5.60
N VAL A 127 -0.51 -8.35 -4.41
CA VAL A 127 0.67 -8.15 -3.57
C VAL A 127 1.20 -9.49 -3.06
N ALA A 128 0.35 -10.45 -2.77
CA ALA A 128 0.76 -11.80 -2.36
C ALA A 128 1.38 -12.60 -3.50
N GLY A 129 1.29 -12.14 -4.75
CA GLY A 129 1.87 -12.82 -5.90
C GLY A 129 1.03 -13.96 -6.47
N VAL A 130 -0.27 -13.88 -6.29
CA VAL A 130 -1.21 -14.93 -6.72
C VAL A 130 -1.95 -14.51 -7.98
#